data_1b635c3b30a3e082240e36f12734a926
#
_entry.id   1b635c3b30a3e082240e36f12734a926
#
_cell.length_a   1.000
_cell.length_b   1.000
_cell.length_c   1.000
_cell.angle_alpha   90.00
_cell.angle_beta   90.00
_cell.angle_gamma   90.00
#
_symmetry.space_group_name_H-M   'P 1'
#
loop_
_entity.id
_entity.type
_entity.pdbx_description
1 polymer ?
#
loop_
_entity_poly.entity_id
_entity_poly.type
_entity_poly.pdbx_seq_one_letter_code
_entity_poly.pdbx_strand_id
1 'polypeptide(L)'
;MADLLAMSTNIIDGHAAPGELGPLNRINHQLSELGSELAVVEAFSHCIVFKTDDGLVTFDTSNEHGGKKCVGAIQSWTKDPFNTVVFTHGHIDHVGGCGAFCAAYEGRKPTIVGHENVAARFARYRMT
;
A
#
# COMPACT_ATOMS: atom_id res chain seq x y z
N MET A 1 0.78 13.19 10.13
CA MET A 1 0.13 12.81 8.86
C MET A 1 0.42 13.93 7.87
N ALA A 2 0.94 13.61 6.69
CA ALA A 2 1.23 14.63 5.69
C ALA A 2 -0.03 14.93 4.86
N ASP A 3 -0.21 16.19 4.47
CA ASP A 3 -1.22 16.57 3.47
C ASP A 3 -0.64 16.35 2.07
N LEU A 4 -0.76 15.11 1.58
CA LEU A 4 -0.20 14.70 0.29
C LEU A 4 -0.91 15.37 -0.88
N LEU A 5 -2.20 15.70 -0.74
CA LEU A 5 -2.95 16.39 -1.80
C LEU A 5 -2.46 17.82 -1.94
N ALA A 6 -2.30 18.55 -0.84
CA ALA A 6 -1.73 19.89 -0.88
C ALA A 6 -0.29 19.91 -1.39
N MET A 7 0.54 18.93 -0.99
CA MET A 7 1.91 18.78 -1.53
C MET A 7 1.90 18.56 -3.04
N SER A 8 1.04 17.67 -3.53
CA SER A 8 0.90 17.36 -4.95
C SER A 8 0.43 18.61 -5.73
N THR A 9 -0.59 19.30 -5.24
CA THR A 9 -1.12 20.51 -5.86
C THR A 9 -0.04 21.60 -5.97
N ASN A 10 0.70 21.85 -4.89
CA ASN A 10 1.79 22.85 -4.91
C ASN A 10 2.85 22.55 -5.97
N ILE A 11 3.19 21.27 -6.19
CA ILE A 11 4.15 20.89 -7.23
C ILE A 11 3.54 21.04 -8.62
N ILE A 12 2.30 20.59 -8.83
CA ILE A 12 1.61 20.66 -10.13
C ILE A 12 1.40 22.12 -10.56
N ASP A 13 1.01 22.99 -9.63
CA ASP A 13 0.76 24.41 -9.88
C ASP A 13 2.04 25.25 -9.95
N GLY A 14 3.20 24.62 -9.75
CA GLY A 14 4.50 25.31 -9.82
C GLY A 14 4.82 26.21 -8.63
N HIS A 15 4.13 26.03 -7.51
CA HIS A 15 4.41 26.76 -6.26
C HIS A 15 5.56 26.17 -5.46
N ALA A 16 5.97 24.93 -5.76
CA ALA A 16 7.13 24.26 -5.19
C ALA A 16 7.79 23.38 -6.23
N ALA A 17 9.14 23.29 -6.22
CA ALA A 17 9.85 22.35 -7.07
C ALA A 17 9.73 20.91 -6.52
N PRO A 18 9.77 19.88 -7.38
CA PRO A 18 9.88 18.50 -6.94
C PRO A 18 11.09 18.33 -6.00
N GLY A 19 10.85 17.78 -4.81
CA GLY A 19 11.88 17.59 -3.79
C GLY A 19 11.99 18.69 -2.73
N GLU A 20 11.49 19.89 -2.96
CA GLU A 20 11.47 20.95 -1.92
C GLU A 20 10.58 20.58 -0.73
N LEU A 21 9.49 19.84 -0.97
CA LEU A 21 8.56 19.35 0.05
C LEU A 21 8.97 18.00 0.63
N GLY A 22 10.20 17.56 0.36
CA GLY A 22 10.75 16.27 0.74
C GLY A 22 11.05 15.36 -0.46
N PRO A 23 11.58 14.16 -0.24
CA PRO A 23 11.87 13.24 -1.33
C PRO A 23 10.61 12.84 -2.07
N LEU A 24 10.68 12.71 -3.41
CA LEU A 24 9.54 12.30 -4.25
C LEU A 24 9.00 10.92 -3.85
N ASN A 25 9.88 9.98 -3.48
CA ASN A 25 9.49 8.70 -2.94
C ASN A 25 9.69 8.72 -1.42
N ARG A 26 8.63 9.01 -0.68
CA ARG A 26 8.63 9.07 0.78
C ARG A 26 8.46 7.66 1.35
N ILE A 27 9.50 7.20 2.09
CA ILE A 27 9.50 5.86 2.70
C ILE A 27 9.54 6.03 4.22
N ASN A 28 8.46 6.49 4.80
CA ASN A 28 8.33 6.72 6.24
C ASN A 28 7.36 5.74 6.93
N HIS A 29 6.64 4.94 6.15
CA HIS A 29 5.61 3.98 6.58
C HIS A 29 4.48 4.63 7.38
N GLN A 30 4.25 5.93 7.19
CA GLN A 30 3.12 6.64 7.77
C GLN A 30 1.92 6.57 6.85
N LEU A 31 0.73 6.52 7.45
CA LEU A 31 -0.52 6.61 6.73
C LEU A 31 -0.93 8.07 6.61
N SER A 32 -1.33 8.47 5.41
CA SER A 32 -1.92 9.78 5.12
C SER A 32 -3.30 9.59 4.52
N GLU A 33 -4.30 10.23 5.10
CA GLU A 33 -5.67 10.21 4.56
C GLU A 33 -5.77 11.12 3.34
N LEU A 34 -6.41 10.62 2.28
CA LEU A 34 -6.73 11.36 1.07
C LEU A 34 -8.23 11.70 1.00
N GLY A 35 -9.02 11.09 1.88
CA GLY A 35 -10.46 11.28 2.01
C GLY A 35 -10.97 10.43 3.18
N SER A 36 -12.29 10.47 3.46
CA SER A 36 -12.91 9.73 4.57
C SER A 36 -12.70 8.22 4.49
N GLU A 37 -12.69 7.68 3.28
CA GLU A 37 -12.62 6.25 3.00
C GLU A 37 -11.34 5.83 2.28
N LEU A 38 -10.39 6.75 2.07
CA LEU A 38 -9.21 6.56 1.26
C LEU A 38 -7.97 7.03 1.99
N ALA A 39 -6.96 6.17 2.08
CA ALA A 39 -5.66 6.50 2.63
C ALA A 39 -4.53 5.85 1.83
N VAL A 40 -3.31 6.35 2.02
CA VAL A 40 -2.08 5.80 1.48
C VAL A 40 -1.06 5.62 2.59
N VAL A 41 -0.36 4.49 2.59
CA VAL A 41 0.84 4.28 3.41
C VAL A 41 2.06 4.53 2.53
N GLU A 42 2.88 5.50 2.94
CA GLU A 42 4.09 5.91 2.23
C GLU A 42 5.22 4.90 2.48
N ALA A 43 5.25 3.84 1.67
CA ALA A 43 6.26 2.78 1.71
C ALA A 43 7.15 2.80 0.45
N PHE A 44 8.08 1.86 0.29
CA PHE A 44 8.93 1.77 -0.90
C PHE A 44 8.09 1.65 -2.18
N SER A 45 7.14 0.73 -2.21
CA SER A 45 5.93 0.81 -3.03
C SER A 45 4.79 1.17 -2.10
N HIS A 46 4.07 2.23 -2.43
CA HIS A 46 2.97 2.70 -1.59
C HIS A 46 1.85 1.66 -1.53
N CYS A 47 1.21 1.57 -0.38
CA CYS A 47 0.00 0.77 -0.21
C CYS A 47 -1.19 1.72 -0.14
N ILE A 48 -2.11 1.62 -1.09
CA ILE A 48 -3.34 2.41 -1.11
C ILE A 48 -4.44 1.56 -0.48
N VAL A 49 -5.25 2.16 0.39
CA VAL A 49 -6.31 1.44 1.10
C VAL A 49 -7.63 2.18 1.04
N PHE A 50 -8.69 1.45 0.69
CA PHE A 50 -10.06 1.91 0.67
C PHE A 50 -10.86 1.20 1.75
N LYS A 51 -11.70 1.94 2.46
CA LYS A 51 -12.76 1.37 3.29
C LYS A 51 -13.97 1.08 2.43
N THR A 52 -14.58 -0.07 2.66
CA THR A 52 -15.85 -0.48 2.05
C THR A 52 -16.75 -1.11 3.12
N ASP A 53 -18.01 -1.33 2.81
CA ASP A 53 -18.95 -1.98 3.74
C ASP A 53 -18.54 -3.42 4.11
N ASP A 54 -17.78 -4.08 3.24
CA ASP A 54 -17.30 -5.46 3.43
C ASP A 54 -15.89 -5.56 4.05
N GLY A 55 -15.27 -4.43 4.39
CA GLY A 55 -13.91 -4.35 4.90
C GLY A 55 -12.97 -3.59 3.96
N LEU A 56 -11.66 -3.77 4.13
CA LEU A 56 -10.65 -3.01 3.42
C LEU A 56 -10.28 -3.63 2.07
N VAL A 57 -10.18 -2.80 1.05
CA VAL A 57 -9.57 -3.13 -0.23
C VAL A 57 -8.23 -2.41 -0.31
N THR A 58 -7.14 -3.16 -0.52
CA THR A 58 -5.79 -2.58 -0.63
C THR A 58 -5.21 -2.81 -2.01
N PHE A 59 -4.46 -1.83 -2.51
CA PHE A 59 -3.68 -1.93 -3.74
C PHE A 59 -2.21 -1.94 -3.38
N ASP A 60 -1.53 -3.02 -3.76
CA ASP A 60 -0.16 -3.36 -3.44
C ASP A 60 0.10 -3.51 -1.92
N THR A 61 1.21 -4.14 -1.59
CA THR A 61 1.51 -4.54 -0.20
C THR A 61 2.92 -4.15 0.22
N SER A 62 3.63 -3.40 -0.63
CA SER A 62 5.06 -3.12 -0.48
C SER A 62 5.90 -4.41 -0.52
N ASN A 63 7.17 -4.32 -0.14
CA ASN A 63 8.05 -5.48 0.03
C ASN A 63 7.75 -6.21 1.36
N GLU A 64 8.40 -7.34 1.60
CA GLU A 64 8.18 -8.17 2.80
C GLU A 64 8.32 -7.40 4.11
N HIS A 65 9.37 -6.59 4.22
CA HIS A 65 9.61 -5.78 5.42
C HIS A 65 8.59 -4.62 5.55
N GLY A 66 8.30 -3.95 4.43
CA GLY A 66 7.32 -2.86 4.37
C GLY A 66 5.90 -3.32 4.65
N GLY A 67 5.53 -4.52 4.21
CA GLY A 67 4.18 -5.06 4.40
C GLY A 67 3.71 -5.11 5.85
N LYS A 68 4.58 -5.52 6.77
CA LYS A 68 4.28 -5.52 8.22
C LYS A 68 4.02 -4.10 8.75
N LYS A 69 4.79 -3.13 8.27
CA LYS A 69 4.64 -1.72 8.66
C LYS A 69 3.37 -1.11 8.05
N CYS A 70 3.04 -1.47 6.79
CA CYS A 70 1.79 -1.06 6.15
C CYS A 70 0.58 -1.58 6.94
N VAL A 71 0.56 -2.87 7.29
CA VAL A 71 -0.50 -3.46 8.13
C VAL A 71 -0.62 -2.72 9.46
N GLY A 72 0.48 -2.48 10.16
CA GLY A 72 0.48 -1.76 11.44
C GLY A 72 -0.08 -0.34 11.32
N ALA A 73 0.30 0.40 10.27
CA ALA A 73 -0.21 1.74 10.01
C ALA A 73 -1.71 1.74 9.73
N ILE A 74 -2.18 0.79 8.89
CA ILE A 74 -3.60 0.66 8.56
C ILE A 74 -4.42 0.24 9.80
N GLN A 75 -3.94 -0.71 10.61
CA GLN A 75 -4.62 -1.14 11.83
C GLN A 75 -4.67 -0.05 12.92
N SER A 76 -3.79 0.95 12.84
CA SER A 76 -3.85 2.14 13.70
C SER A 76 -4.91 3.14 13.23
N TRP A 77 -5.26 3.13 11.93
CA TRP A 77 -6.26 3.99 11.33
C TRP A 77 -7.68 3.40 11.45
N THR A 78 -7.84 2.08 11.26
CA THR A 78 -9.12 1.39 11.36
C THR A 78 -8.96 -0.02 11.89
N LYS A 79 -10.05 -0.60 12.42
CA LYS A 79 -10.12 -2.00 12.86
C LYS A 79 -10.80 -2.92 11.85
N ASP A 80 -11.20 -2.36 10.70
CA ASP A 80 -11.84 -3.15 9.65
C ASP A 80 -10.87 -4.21 9.10
N PRO A 81 -11.34 -5.43 8.84
CA PRO A 81 -10.50 -6.49 8.32
C PRO A 81 -10.15 -6.26 6.84
N PHE A 82 -9.01 -6.77 6.41
CA PHE A 82 -8.67 -6.83 4.98
C PHE A 82 -9.61 -7.83 4.29
N ASN A 83 -10.38 -7.32 3.32
CA ASN A 83 -11.28 -8.11 2.48
C ASN A 83 -10.57 -8.52 1.18
N THR A 84 -9.91 -7.58 0.52
CA THR A 84 -9.28 -7.80 -0.79
C THR A 84 -7.93 -7.11 -0.85
N VAL A 85 -6.95 -7.80 -1.43
CA VAL A 85 -5.65 -7.25 -1.81
C VAL A 85 -5.52 -7.35 -3.32
N VAL A 86 -5.31 -6.23 -3.99
CA VAL A 86 -5.14 -6.13 -5.44
C VAL A 86 -3.69 -5.83 -5.76
N PHE A 87 -3.07 -6.63 -6.61
CA PHE A 87 -1.73 -6.35 -7.12
C PHE A 87 -1.80 -5.58 -8.43
N THR A 88 -1.16 -4.42 -8.49
CA THR A 88 -1.02 -3.65 -9.72
C THR A 88 -0.17 -4.41 -10.73
N HIS A 89 0.90 -5.07 -10.25
CA HIS A 89 1.77 -5.92 -11.06
C HIS A 89 2.62 -6.84 -10.17
N GLY A 90 3.42 -7.72 -10.77
CA GLY A 90 4.13 -8.80 -10.08
C GLY A 90 5.55 -8.48 -9.62
N HIS A 91 5.94 -7.22 -9.42
CA HIS A 91 7.25 -6.91 -8.83
C HIS A 91 7.25 -7.15 -7.32
N ILE A 92 8.38 -7.63 -6.80
CA ILE A 92 8.51 -8.07 -5.40
C ILE A 92 8.24 -6.95 -4.39
N ASP A 93 8.54 -5.72 -4.74
CA ASP A 93 8.28 -4.53 -3.92
C ASP A 93 6.80 -4.11 -3.89
N HIS A 94 5.95 -4.71 -4.74
CA HIS A 94 4.50 -4.51 -4.75
C HIS A 94 3.73 -5.66 -4.09
N VAL A 95 4.25 -6.88 -4.19
CA VAL A 95 3.55 -8.10 -3.77
C VAL A 95 4.18 -8.78 -2.55
N GLY A 96 5.45 -8.45 -2.24
CA GLY A 96 6.24 -9.16 -1.23
C GLY A 96 5.67 -9.07 0.19
N GLY A 97 4.95 -8.02 0.50
CA GLY A 97 4.32 -7.81 1.80
C GLY A 97 3.01 -8.57 2.03
N CYS A 98 2.46 -9.24 1.01
CA CYS A 98 1.14 -9.90 1.05
C CYS A 98 0.98 -10.87 2.23
N GLY A 99 2.05 -11.56 2.62
CA GLY A 99 2.04 -12.45 3.79
C GLY A 99 1.60 -11.78 5.09
N ALA A 100 1.99 -10.52 5.30
CA ALA A 100 1.59 -9.74 6.46
C ALA A 100 0.08 -9.44 6.45
N PHE A 101 -0.48 -9.11 5.29
CA PHE A 101 -1.93 -8.87 5.14
C PHE A 101 -2.74 -10.14 5.36
N CYS A 102 -2.25 -11.29 4.87
CA CYS A 102 -2.90 -12.58 5.09
C CYS A 102 -2.86 -13.04 6.56
N ALA A 103 -1.87 -12.60 7.32
CA ALA A 103 -1.69 -12.94 8.73
C ALA A 103 -2.29 -11.91 9.70
N ALA A 104 -2.82 -10.79 9.20
CA ALA A 104 -3.24 -9.65 10.01
C ALA A 104 -4.44 -9.95 10.92
N TYR A 105 -5.30 -10.89 10.52
CA TYR A 105 -6.49 -11.29 11.27
C TYR A 105 -6.58 -12.81 11.32
N GLU A 106 -6.70 -13.35 12.54
CA GLU A 106 -6.84 -14.79 12.75
C GLU A 106 -8.11 -15.33 12.09
N GLY A 107 -7.95 -16.45 11.37
CA GLY A 107 -9.07 -17.13 10.70
C GLY A 107 -9.65 -16.43 9.46
N ARG A 108 -9.17 -15.24 9.09
CA ARG A 108 -9.66 -14.50 7.92
C ARG A 108 -8.51 -14.06 7.03
N LYS A 109 -8.48 -14.57 5.81
CA LYS A 109 -7.52 -14.14 4.77
C LYS A 109 -8.24 -13.30 3.72
N PRO A 110 -7.62 -12.23 3.22
CA PRO A 110 -8.18 -11.46 2.12
C PRO A 110 -8.21 -12.27 0.82
N THR A 111 -9.13 -11.93 -0.07
CA THR A 111 -9.08 -12.36 -1.46
C THR A 111 -7.91 -11.67 -2.16
N ILE A 112 -7.09 -12.43 -2.85
CA ILE A 112 -5.97 -11.88 -3.63
C ILE A 112 -6.38 -11.76 -5.08
N VAL A 113 -6.29 -10.54 -5.62
CA VAL A 113 -6.60 -10.23 -7.02
C VAL A 113 -5.34 -9.76 -7.72
N GLY A 114 -5.05 -10.32 -8.86
CA GLY A 114 -3.90 -9.95 -9.69
C GLY A 114 -4.01 -10.52 -11.08
N HIS A 115 -3.21 -10.02 -12.01
CA HIS A 115 -3.12 -10.58 -13.35
C HIS A 115 -2.57 -12.01 -13.29
N GLU A 116 -3.04 -12.91 -14.16
CA GLU A 116 -2.63 -14.31 -14.21
C GLU A 116 -1.10 -14.53 -14.28
N ASN A 117 -0.37 -13.61 -14.91
CA ASN A 117 1.08 -13.65 -15.02
C ASN A 117 1.84 -13.32 -13.74
N VAL A 118 1.17 -12.84 -12.68
CA VAL A 118 1.82 -12.55 -11.39
C VAL A 118 2.42 -13.81 -10.79
N ALA A 119 1.71 -14.94 -10.86
CA ALA A 119 2.20 -16.23 -10.35
C ALA A 119 3.47 -16.70 -11.08
N ALA A 120 3.51 -16.53 -12.41
CA ALA A 120 4.70 -16.84 -13.21
C ALA A 120 5.90 -15.95 -12.84
N ARG A 121 5.65 -14.69 -12.48
CA ARG A 121 6.68 -13.77 -12.00
C ARG A 121 7.28 -14.24 -10.67
N PHE A 122 6.48 -14.76 -9.75
CA PHE A 122 6.97 -15.35 -8.50
C PHE A 122 7.88 -16.54 -8.71
N ALA A 123 7.55 -17.40 -9.67
CA ALA A 123 8.42 -18.52 -10.03
C ALA A 123 9.81 -18.06 -10.49
N ARG A 124 9.89 -16.94 -11.24
CA ARG A 124 11.17 -16.34 -11.65
C ARG A 124 12.05 -15.94 -10.47
N TYR A 125 11.48 -15.33 -9.42
CA TYR A 125 12.25 -14.91 -8.24
C TYR A 125 12.83 -16.08 -7.43
N ARG A 126 12.31 -17.29 -7.62
CA ARG A 126 12.84 -18.50 -6.96
C ARG A 126 14.02 -19.12 -7.74
N MET A 127 14.26 -18.69 -8.97
CA MET A 127 15.29 -19.23 -9.87
C MET A 127 16.56 -18.37 -9.90
N THR A 128 16.53 -17.22 -9.27
CA THR A 128 17.66 -16.28 -9.12
C THR A 128 18.12 -16.21 -7.68
#